data_4972ae18441770cbe9b0fc3e1eceae59
#
_entry.id   4972ae18441770cbe9b0fc3e1eceae59
#
_cell.length_a   1.000
_cell.length_b   1.000
_cell.length_c   1.000
_cell.angle_alpha   90.00
_cell.angle_beta   90.00
_cell.angle_gamma   90.00
#
_symmetry.space_group_name_H-M   'P 1'
#
loop_
_entity.id
_entity.type
_entity.pdbx_description
1 polymer ?
#
loop_
_entity_poly.entity_id
_entity_poly.type
_entity_poly.pdbx_seq_one_letter_code
_entity_poly.pdbx_strand_id
1 'polypeptide(L)'
;VESPFEVLGITPDADDGEIVDAYRERVKEAHPDQGGSAAEFQAVKTAYERLQNGYEPGDPLPDETPEPEPESPPEPDDPMVEFLNFEVLEDHGWALEDEDLFEKAAEADLRSADFGRFYVDPNDTLLEAAEKNGFAWPFACRGGACTNCAVAVVEGEMPSPASHILPPELTEKGIRLSCIAAPVSDDAKIVYNLKHLPEVSELLLPASRFEQASSTD
;
A
#
# COMPACT_ATOMS: atom_id res chain seq x y z
N VAL A 1 28.58 -10.14 8.53
CA VAL A 1 27.11 -10.09 8.68
C VAL A 1 26.80 -10.18 10.16
N GLU A 2 26.16 -9.17 10.72
CA GLU A 2 25.84 -9.12 12.15
C GLU A 2 24.68 -10.07 12.47
N SER A 3 24.79 -10.80 13.59
CA SER A 3 23.69 -11.66 14.03
C SER A 3 22.50 -10.82 14.51
N PRO A 4 21.26 -11.36 14.51
CA PRO A 4 20.09 -10.67 15.05
C PRO A 4 20.28 -10.17 16.48
N PHE A 5 21.03 -10.91 17.30
CA PHE A 5 21.39 -10.52 18.67
C PHE A 5 22.33 -9.28 18.70
N GLU A 6 23.32 -9.23 17.79
CA GLU A 6 24.24 -8.09 17.68
C GLU A 6 23.52 -6.84 17.16
N VAL A 7 22.61 -7.01 16.20
CA VAL A 7 21.80 -5.88 15.66
C VAL A 7 20.93 -5.25 16.75
N LEU A 8 20.32 -6.06 17.63
CA LEU A 8 19.56 -5.57 18.77
C LEU A 8 20.41 -5.19 19.96
N GLY A 9 21.69 -5.57 19.99
CA GLY A 9 22.61 -5.28 21.08
C GLY A 9 22.37 -6.11 22.34
N ILE A 10 21.87 -7.33 22.20
CA ILE A 10 21.55 -8.28 23.27
C ILE A 10 22.41 -9.53 23.18
N THR A 11 22.42 -10.33 24.25
CA THR A 11 23.12 -11.60 24.29
C THR A 11 22.24 -12.74 23.78
N PRO A 12 22.83 -13.87 23.31
CA PRO A 12 22.06 -15.02 22.82
C PRO A 12 21.17 -15.70 23.89
N ASP A 13 21.38 -15.40 25.15
CA ASP A 13 20.59 -15.96 26.27
C ASP A 13 19.48 -15.00 26.70
N ALA A 14 19.22 -13.89 25.96
CA ALA A 14 18.19 -12.92 26.26
C ALA A 14 16.81 -13.56 26.21
N ASP A 15 15.97 -13.23 27.19
CA ASP A 15 14.58 -13.70 27.21
C ASP A 15 13.67 -12.85 26.28
N ASP A 16 12.45 -13.32 26.04
CA ASP A 16 11.48 -12.66 25.18
C ASP A 16 11.20 -11.21 25.59
N GLY A 17 11.27 -10.90 26.87
CA GLY A 17 11.08 -9.56 27.42
C GLY A 17 12.25 -8.64 27.06
N GLU A 18 13.47 -9.14 27.22
CA GLU A 18 14.70 -8.41 26.86
C GLU A 18 14.79 -8.14 25.36
N ILE A 19 14.36 -9.10 24.53
CA ILE A 19 14.27 -8.95 23.06
C ILE A 19 13.31 -7.81 22.70
N VAL A 20 12.12 -7.77 23.29
CA VAL A 20 11.11 -6.75 23.03
C VAL A 20 11.59 -5.35 23.47
N ASP A 21 12.23 -5.26 24.63
CA ASP A 21 12.70 -3.98 25.16
C ASP A 21 13.88 -3.43 24.34
N ALA A 22 14.82 -4.28 23.95
CA ALA A 22 15.93 -3.93 23.07
C ALA A 22 15.42 -3.47 21.69
N TYR A 23 14.44 -4.17 21.13
CA TYR A 23 13.81 -3.78 19.86
C TYR A 23 13.21 -2.37 19.95
N ARG A 24 12.46 -2.07 21.02
CA ARG A 24 11.85 -0.75 21.24
C ARG A 24 12.88 0.38 21.35
N GLU A 25 14.01 0.11 21.94
CA GLU A 25 15.12 1.07 22.07
C GLU A 25 15.79 1.30 20.72
N ARG A 26 16.16 0.23 20.03
CA ARG A 26 16.85 0.30 18.73
C ARG A 26 15.98 0.88 17.62
N VAL A 27 14.68 0.58 17.58
CA VAL A 27 13.74 1.20 16.63
C VAL A 27 13.69 2.72 16.77
N LYS A 28 13.73 3.24 18.00
CA LYS A 28 13.75 4.70 18.23
C LYS A 28 15.06 5.32 17.71
N GLU A 29 16.19 4.68 17.98
CA GLU A 29 17.50 5.16 17.53
C GLU A 29 17.67 5.09 16.00
N ALA A 30 17.21 4.01 15.39
CA ALA A 30 17.30 3.79 13.94
C ALA A 30 16.25 4.59 13.14
N HIS A 31 15.29 5.24 13.81
CA HIS A 31 14.23 5.99 13.13
C HIS A 31 14.82 7.21 12.39
N PRO A 32 14.41 7.46 11.12
CA PRO A 32 14.90 8.59 10.33
C PRO A 32 14.74 9.97 11.03
N ASP A 33 13.65 10.16 11.79
CA ASP A 33 13.39 11.40 12.54
C ASP A 33 14.34 11.63 13.73
N GLN A 34 15.03 10.59 14.17
CA GLN A 34 16.02 10.64 15.24
C GLN A 34 17.46 10.62 14.73
N GLY A 35 17.64 10.69 13.41
CA GLY A 35 18.95 10.70 12.75
C GLY A 35 19.46 9.33 12.31
N GLY A 36 18.65 8.28 12.45
CA GLY A 36 18.91 6.95 11.88
C GLY A 36 18.67 6.88 10.38
N SER A 37 19.00 5.75 9.77
CA SER A 37 18.78 5.49 8.35
C SER A 37 17.66 4.48 8.13
N ALA A 38 17.02 4.53 6.96
CA ALA A 38 16.03 3.53 6.55
C ALA A 38 16.61 2.10 6.56
N ALA A 39 17.88 1.95 6.20
CA ALA A 39 18.59 0.67 6.21
C ALA A 39 18.78 0.13 7.64
N GLU A 40 19.17 0.98 8.60
CA GLU A 40 19.28 0.59 10.01
C GLU A 40 17.93 0.21 10.62
N PHE A 41 16.88 0.97 10.30
CA PHE A 41 15.53 0.69 10.76
C PHE A 41 15.06 -0.68 10.24
N GLN A 42 15.29 -0.98 8.96
CA GLN A 42 14.95 -2.27 8.35
C GLN A 42 15.74 -3.43 8.98
N ALA A 43 17.04 -3.23 9.23
CA ALA A 43 17.89 -4.24 9.87
C ALA A 43 17.39 -4.59 11.28
N VAL A 44 17.01 -3.59 12.08
CA VAL A 44 16.45 -3.77 13.43
C VAL A 44 15.13 -4.55 13.39
N LYS A 45 14.25 -4.20 12.45
CA LYS A 45 12.96 -4.90 12.26
C LYS A 45 13.17 -6.37 11.88
N THR A 46 14.02 -6.63 10.89
CA THR A 46 14.35 -8.00 10.43
C THR A 46 14.99 -8.83 11.54
N ALA A 47 15.87 -8.26 12.33
CA ALA A 47 16.49 -8.93 13.47
C ALA A 47 15.46 -9.38 14.51
N TYR A 48 14.51 -8.51 14.86
CA TYR A 48 13.43 -8.81 15.78
C TYR A 48 12.50 -9.92 15.27
N GLU A 49 12.07 -9.85 14.02
CA GLU A 49 11.20 -10.87 13.40
C GLU A 49 11.87 -12.26 13.40
N ARG A 50 13.18 -12.33 13.17
CA ARG A 50 13.93 -13.58 13.21
C ARG A 50 13.99 -14.18 14.62
N LEU A 51 14.25 -13.38 15.62
CA LEU A 51 14.26 -13.82 17.00
C LEU A 51 12.88 -14.33 17.46
N GLN A 52 11.81 -13.65 17.05
CA GLN A 52 10.45 -14.12 17.30
C GLN A 52 10.11 -15.44 16.61
N ASN A 53 10.72 -15.71 15.45
CA ASN A 53 10.55 -16.95 14.69
C ASN A 53 11.48 -18.08 15.19
N GLY A 54 12.18 -17.89 16.32
CA GLY A 54 12.99 -18.95 16.95
C GLY A 54 14.40 -19.10 16.38
N TYR A 55 15.02 -18.01 15.89
CA TYR A 55 16.42 -18.00 15.49
C TYR A 55 17.34 -18.37 16.66
N GLU A 56 18.18 -19.42 16.47
CA GLU A 56 19.17 -19.86 17.44
C GLU A 56 20.60 -19.45 17.04
N PRO A 57 21.52 -19.24 18.02
CA PRO A 57 22.92 -18.95 17.72
C PRO A 57 23.57 -20.09 16.94
N GLY A 58 23.97 -19.82 15.70
CA GLY A 58 24.57 -20.81 14.80
C GLY A 58 23.70 -21.20 13.62
N ASP A 59 22.47 -20.72 13.56
CA ASP A 59 21.69 -20.81 12.32
C ASP A 59 22.38 -20.03 11.20
N PRO A 60 22.37 -20.56 9.95
CA PRO A 60 22.99 -19.87 8.83
C PRO A 60 22.34 -18.50 8.68
N LEU A 61 23.15 -17.46 8.85
CA LEU A 61 22.77 -16.11 8.42
C LEU A 61 22.59 -16.20 6.90
N PRO A 62 21.43 -15.82 6.34
CA PRO A 62 21.36 -15.65 4.90
C PRO A 62 22.45 -14.64 4.53
N ASP A 63 23.36 -15.07 3.71
CA ASP A 63 24.33 -14.20 3.07
C ASP A 63 23.51 -13.35 2.12
N GLU A 64 23.36 -12.12 2.46
CA GLU A 64 22.60 -11.04 1.84
C GLU A 64 21.50 -10.48 2.75
N THR A 65 21.64 -9.18 3.06
CA THR A 65 20.49 -8.27 3.12
C THR A 65 19.60 -8.68 1.95
N PRO A 66 18.29 -8.96 2.15
CA PRO A 66 17.41 -8.95 0.99
C PRO A 66 17.52 -7.54 0.42
N GLU A 67 18.29 -7.35 -0.65
CA GLU A 67 17.87 -6.39 -1.66
C GLU A 67 16.38 -6.66 -1.82
N PRO A 68 15.51 -5.64 -1.86
CA PRO A 68 14.13 -5.88 -2.19
C PRO A 68 14.18 -6.85 -3.35
N GLU A 69 13.65 -8.06 -3.18
CA GLU A 69 13.67 -9.10 -4.22
C GLU A 69 13.31 -8.37 -5.48
N PRO A 70 14.12 -8.43 -6.55
CA PRO A 70 13.77 -7.76 -7.79
C PRO A 70 12.38 -8.28 -8.09
N GLU A 71 11.39 -7.37 -8.03
CA GLU A 71 9.98 -7.69 -8.22
C GLU A 71 9.93 -8.72 -9.33
N SER A 72 9.46 -9.91 -9.03
CA SER A 72 9.37 -10.99 -10.01
C SER A 72 8.68 -10.35 -11.21
N PRO A 73 9.25 -10.47 -12.44
CA PRO A 73 8.54 -9.90 -13.58
C PRO A 73 7.11 -10.44 -13.52
N PRO A 74 6.08 -9.59 -13.67
CA PRO A 74 4.70 -10.00 -13.49
C PRO A 74 4.47 -11.29 -14.26
N GLU A 75 3.96 -12.31 -13.56
CA GLU A 75 3.63 -13.57 -14.20
C GLU A 75 2.52 -13.32 -15.22
N PRO A 76 2.46 -14.06 -16.34
CA PRO A 76 1.44 -13.85 -17.37
C PRO A 76 0.00 -13.98 -16.87
N ASP A 77 -0.19 -14.57 -15.68
CA ASP A 77 -1.48 -14.83 -15.04
C ASP A 77 -1.82 -13.80 -13.92
N ASP A 78 -0.95 -12.79 -13.66
CA ASP A 78 -1.24 -11.76 -12.67
C ASP A 78 -2.32 -10.79 -13.17
N PRO A 79 -3.31 -10.42 -12.34
CA PRO A 79 -4.32 -9.44 -12.71
C PRO A 79 -3.72 -8.12 -13.18
N MET A 80 -4.10 -7.64 -14.36
CA MET A 80 -3.72 -6.33 -14.86
C MET A 80 -4.78 -5.29 -14.50
N VAL A 81 -4.35 -4.20 -13.90
CA VAL A 81 -5.22 -3.07 -13.57
C VAL A 81 -4.89 -1.88 -14.45
N GLU A 82 -5.88 -1.39 -15.21
CA GLU A 82 -5.85 -0.09 -15.84
C GLU A 82 -6.54 0.93 -14.93
N PHE A 83 -5.90 2.05 -14.64
CA PHE A 83 -6.41 3.02 -13.69
C PHE A 83 -6.54 4.42 -14.28
N LEU A 84 -7.49 5.20 -13.74
CA LEU A 84 -7.73 6.59 -14.10
C LEU A 84 -7.97 7.41 -12.82
N ASN A 85 -7.40 8.61 -12.75
CA ASN A 85 -7.63 9.56 -11.66
C ASN A 85 -8.98 10.27 -11.85
N PHE A 86 -9.83 10.24 -10.83
CA PHE A 86 -11.14 10.89 -10.86
C PHE A 86 -11.06 12.41 -11.14
N GLU A 87 -10.02 13.10 -10.69
CA GLU A 87 -9.85 14.54 -10.94
C GLU A 87 -9.78 14.87 -12.44
N VAL A 88 -9.26 13.95 -13.27
CA VAL A 88 -9.21 14.13 -14.72
C VAL A 88 -10.60 14.15 -15.36
N LEU A 89 -11.58 13.45 -14.78
CA LEU A 89 -12.93 13.42 -15.31
C LEU A 89 -13.57 14.81 -15.32
N GLU A 90 -13.38 15.57 -14.23
CA GLU A 90 -13.91 16.94 -14.12
C GLU A 90 -13.24 17.87 -15.14
N ASP A 91 -11.92 17.76 -15.33
CA ASP A 91 -11.15 18.60 -16.26
C ASP A 91 -11.57 18.38 -17.73
N HIS A 92 -11.93 17.14 -18.08
CA HIS A 92 -12.33 16.75 -19.43
C HIS A 92 -13.85 16.72 -19.64
N GLY A 93 -14.64 16.90 -18.60
CA GLY A 93 -16.10 16.82 -18.64
C GLY A 93 -16.60 15.39 -18.92
N TRP A 94 -15.88 14.39 -18.46
CA TRP A 94 -16.26 12.96 -18.53
C TRP A 94 -17.05 12.54 -17.30
N ALA A 95 -17.90 11.53 -17.46
CA ALA A 95 -18.65 10.94 -16.37
C ALA A 95 -18.10 9.54 -16.04
N LEU A 96 -18.22 9.15 -14.75
CA LEU A 96 -17.78 7.83 -14.30
C LEU A 96 -18.55 6.69 -14.99
N GLU A 97 -19.80 6.97 -15.40
CA GLU A 97 -20.71 6.05 -16.07
C GLU A 97 -20.52 5.99 -17.60
N ASP A 98 -19.57 6.72 -18.16
CA ASP A 98 -19.30 6.70 -19.59
C ASP A 98 -18.73 5.31 -19.99
N GLU A 99 -19.41 4.61 -20.91
CA GLU A 99 -19.00 3.28 -21.38
C GLU A 99 -17.64 3.29 -22.09
N ASP A 100 -17.26 4.45 -22.69
CA ASP A 100 -16.02 4.68 -23.42
C ASP A 100 -14.97 5.47 -22.60
N LEU A 101 -15.12 5.55 -21.27
CA LEU A 101 -14.27 6.36 -20.40
C LEU A 101 -12.78 6.04 -20.55
N PHE A 102 -12.41 4.79 -20.51
CA PHE A 102 -11.00 4.35 -20.61
C PHE A 102 -10.44 4.48 -22.04
N GLU A 103 -11.28 4.38 -23.08
CA GLU A 103 -10.88 4.66 -24.47
C GLU A 103 -10.57 6.15 -24.64
N LYS A 104 -11.40 7.03 -24.13
CA LYS A 104 -11.17 8.48 -24.09
C LYS A 104 -9.88 8.83 -23.33
N ALA A 105 -9.65 8.18 -22.18
CA ALA A 105 -8.45 8.38 -21.38
C ALA A 105 -7.18 7.94 -22.14
N ALA A 106 -7.25 6.84 -22.87
CA ALA A 106 -6.13 6.34 -23.66
C ALA A 106 -5.78 7.24 -24.87
N GLU A 107 -6.77 7.96 -25.42
CA GLU A 107 -6.55 8.92 -26.52
C GLU A 107 -6.08 10.29 -26.01
N ALA A 108 -6.31 10.61 -24.74
CA ALA A 108 -5.91 11.87 -24.13
C ALA A 108 -4.43 11.83 -23.72
N ASP A 109 -3.73 12.96 -23.80
CA ASP A 109 -2.34 13.10 -23.36
C ASP A 109 -2.27 13.30 -21.84
N LEU A 110 -2.61 12.24 -21.08
CA LEU A 110 -2.64 12.25 -19.62
C LEU A 110 -1.27 11.91 -19.04
N ARG A 111 -1.01 12.42 -17.83
CA ARG A 111 0.21 12.07 -17.09
C ARG A 111 0.13 10.59 -16.66
N SER A 112 1.27 9.93 -16.60
CA SER A 112 1.35 8.53 -16.12
C SER A 112 0.87 8.32 -14.68
N ALA A 113 0.80 9.38 -13.87
CA ALA A 113 0.20 9.33 -12.56
C ALA A 113 -1.33 9.32 -12.60
N ASP A 114 -1.94 9.90 -13.64
CA ASP A 114 -3.39 10.05 -13.77
C ASP A 114 -4.05 8.90 -14.55
N PHE A 115 -3.33 8.34 -15.51
CA PHE A 115 -3.78 7.21 -16.33
C PHE A 115 -2.61 6.27 -16.62
N GLY A 116 -2.83 4.97 -16.43
CA GLY A 116 -1.81 3.96 -16.66
C GLY A 116 -2.30 2.55 -16.33
N ARG A 117 -1.36 1.62 -16.26
CA ARG A 117 -1.63 0.22 -15.93
C ARG A 117 -0.48 -0.39 -15.15
N PHE A 118 -0.79 -1.36 -14.32
CA PHE A 118 0.17 -2.18 -13.59
C PHE A 118 -0.42 -3.56 -13.28
N TYR A 119 0.43 -4.51 -12.93
CA TYR A 119 0.02 -5.83 -12.48
C TYR A 119 -0.09 -5.87 -10.96
N VAL A 120 -0.99 -6.71 -10.45
CA VAL A 120 -1.24 -6.90 -9.02
C VAL A 120 -0.78 -8.28 -8.62
N ASP A 121 0.25 -8.37 -7.79
CA ASP A 121 0.71 -9.63 -7.20
C ASP A 121 -0.44 -10.29 -6.40
N PRO A 122 -0.65 -11.61 -6.48
CA PRO A 122 -1.73 -12.33 -5.79
C PRO A 122 -1.78 -12.13 -4.27
N ASN A 123 -0.69 -11.70 -3.67
CA ASN A 123 -0.59 -11.46 -2.22
C ASN A 123 -0.77 -9.99 -1.82
N ASP A 124 -0.87 -9.09 -2.81
CA ASP A 124 -0.99 -7.66 -2.56
C ASP A 124 -2.44 -7.19 -2.57
N THR A 125 -2.70 -6.16 -1.80
CA THR A 125 -3.88 -5.32 -2.02
C THR A 125 -3.65 -4.40 -3.22
N LEU A 126 -4.73 -3.89 -3.81
CA LEU A 126 -4.63 -2.95 -4.93
C LEU A 126 -3.80 -1.70 -4.58
N LEU A 127 -3.90 -1.22 -3.31
CA LEU A 127 -3.10 -0.07 -2.85
C LEU A 127 -1.61 -0.41 -2.77
N GLU A 128 -1.26 -1.59 -2.24
CA GLU A 128 0.14 -2.03 -2.14
C GLU A 128 0.77 -2.21 -3.51
N ALA A 129 0.03 -2.81 -4.45
CA ALA A 129 0.47 -2.94 -5.83
C ALA A 129 0.69 -1.58 -6.50
N ALA A 130 -0.21 -0.60 -6.30
CA ALA A 130 -0.03 0.76 -6.80
C ALA A 130 1.23 1.42 -6.23
N GLU A 131 1.47 1.28 -4.92
CA GLU A 131 2.67 1.82 -4.25
C GLU A 131 3.97 1.17 -4.75
N LYS A 132 3.99 -0.16 -4.93
CA LYS A 132 5.13 -0.88 -5.52
C LYS A 132 5.46 -0.41 -6.93
N ASN A 133 4.44 -0.05 -7.71
CA ASN A 133 4.60 0.51 -9.05
C ASN A 133 4.87 2.03 -9.06
N GLY A 134 5.08 2.65 -7.88
CA GLY A 134 5.46 4.06 -7.75
C GLY A 134 4.29 5.05 -7.82
N PHE A 135 3.05 4.58 -7.71
CA PHE A 135 1.86 5.44 -7.71
C PHE A 135 1.48 5.83 -6.27
N ALA A 136 1.40 7.13 -6.01
CA ALA A 136 1.02 7.68 -4.71
C ALA A 136 -0.50 7.87 -4.63
N TRP A 137 -1.25 6.80 -4.44
CA TRP A 137 -2.69 6.87 -4.27
C TRP A 137 -3.09 7.32 -2.86
N PRO A 138 -4.23 8.01 -2.69
CA PRO A 138 -4.65 8.50 -1.39
C PRO A 138 -5.06 7.35 -0.45
N PHE A 139 -4.60 7.42 0.78
CA PHE A 139 -5.00 6.50 1.86
C PHE A 139 -4.89 7.17 3.24
N ALA A 140 -5.41 6.53 4.29
CA ALA A 140 -5.22 6.99 5.68
C ALA A 140 -5.10 5.82 6.66
N CYS A 141 -6.14 4.98 6.83
CA CYS A 141 -6.19 3.95 7.86
C CYS A 141 -5.56 2.60 7.49
N ARG A 142 -5.44 2.27 6.20
CA ARG A 142 -4.99 0.96 5.64
C ARG A 142 -5.74 -0.27 6.16
N GLY A 143 -6.87 -0.11 6.84
CA GLY A 143 -7.61 -1.20 7.49
C GLY A 143 -9.12 -1.18 7.23
N GLY A 144 -9.59 -0.54 6.16
CA GLY A 144 -11.00 -0.55 5.79
C GLY A 144 -11.92 0.33 6.64
N ALA A 145 -11.37 1.16 7.55
CA ALA A 145 -12.13 2.00 8.47
C ALA A 145 -12.34 3.45 8.01
N CYS A 146 -11.99 3.78 6.77
CA CYS A 146 -12.21 5.07 6.14
C CYS A 146 -12.31 4.92 4.63
N THR A 147 -12.71 5.98 3.93
CA THR A 147 -12.89 6.00 2.48
C THR A 147 -11.78 6.74 1.71
N ASN A 148 -10.67 7.11 2.37
CA ASN A 148 -9.58 7.82 1.71
C ASN A 148 -8.97 7.06 0.52
N CYS A 149 -8.97 5.73 0.58
CA CYS A 149 -8.48 4.84 -0.47
C CYS A 149 -9.60 4.26 -1.35
N ALA A 150 -10.77 4.92 -1.39
CA ALA A 150 -11.89 4.45 -2.19
C ALA A 150 -11.59 4.53 -3.69
N VAL A 151 -11.98 3.48 -4.40
CA VAL A 151 -11.89 3.34 -5.85
C VAL A 151 -13.23 2.86 -6.41
N ALA A 152 -13.53 3.22 -7.65
CA ALA A 152 -14.64 2.67 -8.41
C ALA A 152 -14.14 1.59 -9.37
N VAL A 153 -14.70 0.41 -9.29
CA VAL A 153 -14.46 -0.67 -10.25
C VAL A 153 -15.43 -0.47 -11.41
N VAL A 154 -14.92 -0.08 -12.56
CA VAL A 154 -15.68 0.16 -13.78
C VAL A 154 -15.84 -1.15 -14.57
N GLU A 155 -14.80 -1.96 -14.60
CA GLU A 155 -14.76 -3.25 -15.28
C GLU A 155 -13.94 -4.25 -14.44
N GLY A 156 -14.31 -5.54 -14.49
CA GLY A 156 -13.64 -6.59 -13.72
C GLY A 156 -14.31 -6.86 -12.37
N GLU A 157 -13.73 -7.79 -11.60
CA GLU A 157 -14.20 -8.19 -10.28
C GLU A 157 -13.15 -7.88 -9.20
N MET A 158 -13.58 -7.19 -8.14
CA MET A 158 -12.78 -6.90 -6.97
C MET A 158 -13.61 -7.11 -5.70
N PRO A 159 -13.57 -8.30 -5.09
CA PRO A 159 -14.33 -8.60 -3.88
C PRO A 159 -13.80 -7.78 -2.69
N SER A 160 -14.71 -7.41 -1.79
CA SER A 160 -14.36 -6.79 -0.50
C SER A 160 -14.44 -7.80 0.63
N PRO A 161 -13.53 -7.77 1.62
CA PRO A 161 -13.70 -8.49 2.87
C PRO A 161 -15.01 -8.10 3.56
N ALA A 162 -15.52 -8.96 4.45
CA ALA A 162 -16.80 -8.70 5.14
C ALA A 162 -16.75 -7.53 6.13
N SER A 163 -15.56 -7.10 6.55
CA SER A 163 -15.38 -6.05 7.57
C SER A 163 -14.79 -4.78 6.96
N HIS A 164 -15.65 -3.82 6.64
CA HIS A 164 -15.23 -2.49 6.17
C HIS A 164 -16.33 -1.45 6.44
N ILE A 165 -15.98 -0.15 6.29
CA ILE A 165 -16.88 0.96 6.60
C ILE A 165 -17.88 1.28 5.47
N LEU A 166 -17.65 0.80 4.23
CA LEU A 166 -18.53 1.14 3.11
C LEU A 166 -19.94 0.63 3.34
N PRO A 167 -20.97 1.51 3.17
CA PRO A 167 -22.36 1.08 3.12
C PRO A 167 -22.62 0.14 1.95
N PRO A 168 -23.62 -0.76 2.05
CA PRO A 168 -23.99 -1.68 0.97
C PRO A 168 -24.27 -0.96 -0.36
N GLU A 169 -24.90 0.21 -0.30
CA GLU A 169 -25.28 1.01 -1.47
C GLU A 169 -24.04 1.45 -2.29
N LEU A 170 -22.92 1.78 -1.63
CA LEU A 170 -21.68 2.11 -2.32
C LEU A 170 -20.99 0.87 -2.90
N THR A 171 -21.06 -0.23 -2.16
CA THR A 171 -20.52 -1.51 -2.65
C THR A 171 -21.28 -2.02 -3.88
N GLU A 172 -22.61 -1.84 -3.92
CA GLU A 172 -23.45 -2.16 -5.08
C GLU A 172 -23.15 -1.29 -6.30
N LYS A 173 -22.73 -0.04 -6.07
CA LYS A 173 -22.25 0.88 -7.13
C LYS A 173 -20.82 0.57 -7.61
N GLY A 174 -20.20 -0.51 -7.16
CA GLY A 174 -18.84 -0.86 -7.56
C GLY A 174 -17.73 -0.16 -6.76
N ILE A 175 -18.06 0.60 -5.69
CA ILE A 175 -17.03 1.23 -4.86
C ILE A 175 -16.36 0.18 -3.97
N ARG A 176 -15.02 0.26 -3.89
CA ARG A 176 -14.18 -0.62 -3.08
C ARG A 176 -13.13 0.18 -2.33
N LEU A 177 -12.48 -0.44 -1.35
CA LEU A 177 -11.35 0.14 -0.63
C LEU A 177 -10.06 -0.55 -1.05
N SER A 178 -9.21 0.15 -1.77
CA SER A 178 -7.98 -0.40 -2.35
C SER A 178 -7.00 -0.95 -1.31
N CYS A 179 -7.07 -0.49 -0.05
CA CYS A 179 -6.18 -0.95 1.01
C CYS A 179 -6.52 -2.34 1.60
N ILE A 180 -7.66 -2.92 1.24
CA ILE A 180 -8.11 -4.23 1.76
C ILE A 180 -8.67 -5.14 0.67
N ALA A 181 -8.69 -4.71 -0.57
CA ALA A 181 -9.25 -5.46 -1.69
C ALA A 181 -8.25 -5.52 -2.85
N ALA A 182 -8.31 -6.61 -3.60
CA ALA A 182 -7.53 -6.84 -4.81
C ALA A 182 -8.43 -7.36 -5.93
N PRO A 183 -8.11 -7.11 -7.21
CA PRO A 183 -8.82 -7.70 -8.33
C PRO A 183 -8.64 -9.22 -8.36
N VAL A 184 -9.66 -9.92 -8.83
CA VAL A 184 -9.64 -11.39 -9.03
C VAL A 184 -9.90 -11.76 -10.50
N SER A 185 -10.25 -10.79 -11.34
CA SER A 185 -10.32 -10.96 -12.80
C SER A 185 -8.96 -10.66 -13.42
N ASP A 186 -8.66 -11.29 -14.56
CA ASP A 186 -7.41 -11.11 -15.29
C ASP A 186 -7.16 -9.64 -15.68
N ASP A 187 -8.24 -8.89 -15.98
CA ASP A 187 -8.23 -7.47 -16.28
C ASP A 187 -9.24 -6.72 -15.41
N ALA A 188 -8.87 -5.54 -14.93
CA ALA A 188 -9.77 -4.64 -14.22
C ALA A 188 -9.54 -3.18 -14.61
N LYS A 189 -10.62 -2.39 -14.70
CA LYS A 189 -10.57 -0.93 -14.91
C LYS A 189 -11.07 -0.21 -13.66
N ILE A 190 -10.23 0.66 -13.13
CA ILE A 190 -10.40 1.27 -11.82
C ILE A 190 -10.28 2.79 -11.92
N VAL A 191 -11.25 3.51 -11.35
CA VAL A 191 -11.11 4.96 -11.13
C VAL A 191 -10.77 5.19 -9.67
N TYR A 192 -9.63 5.83 -9.40
CA TYR A 192 -9.15 6.12 -8.04
C TYR A 192 -9.35 7.59 -7.66
N ASN A 193 -9.07 7.96 -6.39
CA ASN A 193 -9.14 9.33 -5.86
C ASN A 193 -10.57 9.89 -5.81
N LEU A 194 -11.52 9.07 -5.35
CA LEU A 194 -12.95 9.39 -5.28
C LEU A 194 -13.35 10.33 -4.13
N LYS A 195 -12.39 10.96 -3.45
CA LYS A 195 -12.63 11.82 -2.27
C LYS A 195 -13.62 12.97 -2.51
N HIS A 196 -13.84 13.35 -3.77
CA HIS A 196 -14.77 14.42 -4.18
C HIS A 196 -16.20 13.94 -4.37
N LEU A 197 -16.46 12.64 -4.41
CA LEU A 197 -17.83 12.12 -4.42
C LEU A 197 -18.51 12.36 -3.07
N PRO A 198 -19.71 12.98 -3.04
CA PRO A 198 -20.40 13.34 -1.79
C PRO A 198 -20.56 12.15 -0.83
N GLU A 199 -20.99 11.00 -1.36
CA GLU A 199 -21.23 9.80 -0.56
C GLU A 199 -19.94 9.20 0.03
N VAL A 200 -18.79 9.42 -0.61
CA VAL A 200 -17.48 8.97 -0.17
C VAL A 200 -16.88 9.97 0.82
N SER A 201 -17.07 11.28 0.58
CA SER A 201 -16.47 12.36 1.36
C SER A 201 -16.92 12.39 2.82
N GLU A 202 -18.12 11.95 3.13
CA GLU A 202 -18.66 11.90 4.50
C GLU A 202 -17.91 10.92 5.42
N LEU A 203 -17.21 9.95 4.87
CA LEU A 203 -16.49 8.88 5.58
C LEU A 203 -14.96 9.03 5.50
N LEU A 204 -14.47 10.17 5.02
CA LEU A 204 -13.04 10.47 4.98
C LEU A 204 -12.48 10.70 6.39
N LEU A 205 -11.30 10.19 6.64
CA LEU A 205 -10.50 10.64 7.77
C LEU A 205 -9.70 11.89 7.38
N PRO A 206 -9.54 12.86 8.30
CA PRO A 206 -8.69 14.01 8.04
C PRO A 206 -7.26 13.55 7.73
N ALA A 207 -6.63 14.22 6.78
CA ALA A 207 -5.23 14.01 6.45
C ALA A 207 -4.39 14.03 7.73
N SER A 208 -3.49 13.07 7.89
CA SER A 208 -2.63 13.01 9.06
C SER A 208 -1.80 14.30 9.14
N ARG A 209 -1.38 14.69 10.35
CA ARG A 209 -0.63 15.94 10.59
C ARG A 209 0.64 16.11 9.75
N PHE A 210 1.08 15.05 9.10
CA PHE A 210 2.24 15.06 8.19
C PHE A 210 1.96 15.73 6.84
N GLU A 211 0.73 15.68 6.32
CA GLU A 211 0.38 16.43 5.09
C GLU A 211 0.18 17.92 5.35
N GLN A 212 -0.14 18.32 6.58
CA GLN A 212 -0.29 19.74 6.95
C GLN A 212 1.04 20.48 7.06
N ALA A 213 2.17 19.78 7.23
CA ALA A 213 3.49 20.39 7.32
C ALA A 213 4.09 20.81 5.98
N SER A 214 3.60 20.26 4.86
CA SER A 214 4.08 20.59 3.50
C SER A 214 3.30 21.71 2.79
N SER A 215 2.29 22.29 3.43
CA SER A 215 1.45 23.33 2.83
C SER A 215 1.75 24.75 3.34
N THR A 216 2.89 24.94 4.04
CA THR A 216 3.27 26.28 4.55
C THR A 216 4.60 26.68 3.95
N ASP A 217 4.59 27.23 2.72
CA ASP A 217 5.44 28.33 2.26
C ASP A 217 4.91 28.94 0.95
#